data_3efd17957dd19c66b2b962ce1440386f
#
_entry.id   3efd17957dd19c66b2b962ce1440386f
#
_cell.length_a   1.000
_cell.length_b   1.000
_cell.length_c   1.000
_cell.angle_alpha   90.00
_cell.angle_beta   90.00
_cell.angle_gamma   90.00
#
_symmetry.space_group_name_H-M   'P 1'
#
loop_
_entity.id
_entity.type
_entity.pdbx_description
1 polymer ?
#
loop_
_entity_poly.entity_id
_entity_poly.type
_entity_poly.pdbx_seq_one_letter_code
_entity_poly.pdbx_strand_id
1 'polypeptide(L)'
;MSKTVLVVDDDPTQRRLIQAVLDREGYAVVHAESGGEAIDRMTGGGGADLILLDLVMPRMTGMECLAELRAAGVTTPVIVLTANAGVDTVVKAMQAGAQDFFVKPVSADRLMVGVTNALRLTRLEAEVGRLTKRAQGRASFDDLVGDGPAMRLVKSLGSRAAKSTIPVLITGESGVGKEVIARALHGASDRSGKPFVAVNCGALPVNLIESILFGHEKGAFTGAVEKTLGKFREADGGALFLDEIGELPL
;
A
#
# COMPACT_ATOMS: atom_id res chain seq x y z
N MET A 1 -14.21 2.02 -12.15
CA MET A 1 -13.22 1.71 -13.22
C MET A 1 -13.28 0.22 -13.47
N SER A 2 -13.32 -0.24 -14.74
CA SER A 2 -13.26 -1.66 -15.06
C SER A 2 -11.87 -2.20 -14.69
N LYS A 3 -11.80 -3.43 -14.20
CA LYS A 3 -10.54 -4.11 -13.90
C LYS A 3 -9.89 -4.59 -15.18
N THR A 4 -8.57 -4.47 -15.26
CA THR A 4 -7.79 -4.86 -16.45
C THR A 4 -7.13 -6.21 -16.23
N VAL A 5 -7.34 -7.12 -17.16
CA VAL A 5 -6.72 -8.46 -17.17
C VAL A 5 -5.74 -8.55 -18.33
N LEU A 6 -4.48 -8.88 -18.03
CA LEU A 6 -3.46 -9.17 -19.02
C LEU A 6 -3.51 -10.67 -19.38
N VAL A 7 -3.74 -10.98 -20.65
CA VAL A 7 -3.72 -12.35 -21.18
C VAL A 7 -2.43 -12.56 -21.93
N VAL A 8 -1.60 -13.49 -21.44
CA VAL A 8 -0.29 -13.84 -21.99
C VAL A 8 -0.35 -15.25 -22.55
N ASP A 9 -0.35 -15.38 -23.84
CA ASP A 9 -0.46 -16.65 -24.57
C ASP A 9 0.06 -16.42 -25.99
N ASP A 10 0.80 -17.31 -26.57
CA ASP A 10 1.33 -17.18 -27.95
C ASP A 10 0.27 -17.50 -29.01
N ASP A 11 -0.77 -18.29 -28.66
CA ASP A 11 -1.87 -18.61 -29.56
C ASP A 11 -2.93 -17.49 -29.61
N PRO A 12 -3.07 -16.78 -30.76
CA PRO A 12 -4.06 -15.73 -30.92
C PRO A 12 -5.51 -16.22 -30.78
N THR A 13 -5.77 -17.50 -31.04
CA THR A 13 -7.11 -18.09 -30.91
C THR A 13 -7.47 -18.21 -29.42
N GLN A 14 -6.55 -18.68 -28.61
CA GLN A 14 -6.73 -18.79 -27.16
C GLN A 14 -6.94 -17.40 -26.54
N ARG A 15 -6.12 -16.41 -26.91
CA ARG A 15 -6.29 -15.02 -26.43
C ARG A 15 -7.69 -14.48 -26.74
N ARG A 16 -8.20 -14.68 -27.96
CA ARG A 16 -9.54 -14.23 -28.34
C ARG A 16 -10.67 -14.94 -27.58
N LEU A 17 -10.54 -16.24 -27.36
CA LEU A 17 -11.53 -17.01 -26.58
C LEU A 17 -11.61 -16.52 -25.15
N ILE A 18 -10.46 -16.32 -24.50
CA ILE A 18 -10.37 -15.80 -23.12
C ILE A 18 -10.92 -14.37 -23.09
N GLN A 19 -10.55 -13.52 -24.04
CA GLN A 19 -11.06 -12.17 -24.14
C GLN A 19 -12.59 -12.15 -24.24
N ALA A 20 -13.19 -12.96 -25.11
CA ALA A 20 -14.64 -12.99 -25.29
C ALA A 20 -15.40 -13.36 -23.99
N VAL A 21 -14.78 -14.17 -23.12
CA VAL A 21 -15.34 -14.51 -21.81
C VAL A 21 -15.23 -13.32 -20.86
N LEU A 22 -14.06 -12.68 -20.78
CA LEU A 22 -13.79 -11.58 -19.87
C LEU A 22 -14.57 -10.30 -20.22
N ASP A 23 -14.70 -9.99 -21.53
CA ASP A 23 -15.45 -8.83 -22.02
C ASP A 23 -16.94 -8.89 -21.64
N ARG A 24 -17.54 -10.11 -21.64
CA ARG A 24 -18.95 -10.30 -21.23
C ARG A 24 -19.19 -9.91 -19.77
N GLU A 25 -18.19 -10.04 -18.93
CA GLU A 25 -18.24 -9.73 -17.49
C GLU A 25 -17.71 -8.32 -17.20
N GLY A 26 -17.40 -7.53 -18.24
CA GLY A 26 -17.04 -6.12 -18.11
C GLY A 26 -15.58 -5.86 -17.70
N TYR A 27 -14.69 -6.85 -17.86
CA TYR A 27 -13.25 -6.66 -17.68
C TYR A 27 -12.65 -6.00 -18.91
N ALA A 28 -11.67 -5.12 -18.71
CA ALA A 28 -10.81 -4.65 -19.80
C ALA A 28 -9.72 -5.70 -20.06
N VAL A 29 -9.48 -6.07 -21.30
CA VAL A 29 -8.48 -7.07 -21.64
C VAL A 29 -7.35 -6.45 -22.42
N VAL A 30 -6.12 -6.75 -22.01
CA VAL A 30 -4.89 -6.45 -22.75
C VAL A 30 -4.16 -7.76 -23.06
N HIS A 31 -3.42 -7.78 -24.15
CA HIS A 31 -2.74 -8.98 -24.63
C HIS A 31 -1.22 -8.81 -24.57
N ALA A 32 -0.54 -9.94 -24.38
CA ALA A 32 0.88 -10.11 -24.67
C ALA A 32 1.07 -11.45 -25.41
N GLU A 33 1.91 -11.46 -26.43
CA GLU A 33 2.17 -12.64 -27.26
C GLU A 33 3.37 -13.45 -26.77
N SER A 34 4.05 -12.95 -25.74
CA SER A 34 5.21 -13.60 -25.14
C SER A 34 5.45 -13.15 -23.71
N GLY A 35 6.23 -13.91 -22.95
CA GLY A 35 6.66 -13.54 -21.60
C GLY A 35 7.43 -12.22 -21.56
N GLY A 36 8.31 -11.96 -22.53
CA GLY A 36 9.06 -10.70 -22.61
C GLY A 36 8.14 -9.48 -22.76
N GLU A 37 7.15 -9.54 -23.65
CA GLU A 37 6.15 -8.47 -23.80
C GLU A 37 5.35 -8.24 -22.52
N ALA A 38 4.99 -9.31 -21.81
CA ALA A 38 4.31 -9.22 -20.54
C ALA A 38 5.16 -8.51 -19.47
N ILE A 39 6.44 -8.83 -19.39
CA ILE A 39 7.38 -8.21 -18.46
C ILE A 39 7.55 -6.72 -18.79
N ASP A 40 7.84 -6.39 -20.05
CA ASP A 40 8.00 -4.99 -20.49
C ASP A 40 6.77 -4.15 -20.17
N ARG A 41 5.57 -4.70 -20.41
CA ARG A 41 4.31 -4.02 -20.11
C ARG A 41 4.13 -3.79 -18.62
N MET A 42 4.37 -4.80 -17.80
CA MET A 42 4.15 -4.71 -16.35
C MET A 42 5.19 -3.83 -15.64
N THR A 43 6.40 -3.73 -16.18
CA THR A 43 7.49 -2.87 -15.63
C THR A 43 7.49 -1.48 -16.24
N GLY A 44 6.99 -1.30 -17.46
CA GLY A 44 6.94 -0.03 -18.19
C GLY A 44 5.75 0.89 -17.87
N GLY A 45 4.96 0.58 -16.81
CA GLY A 45 3.83 1.41 -16.37
C GLY A 45 2.47 1.06 -16.98
N GLY A 46 2.38 0.03 -17.82
CA GLY A 46 1.14 -0.53 -18.36
C GLY A 46 0.51 -1.57 -17.45
N GLY A 47 0.12 -1.18 -16.23
CA GLY A 47 -0.36 -2.11 -15.20
C GLY A 47 -1.60 -2.90 -15.56
N ALA A 48 -1.72 -4.12 -15.01
CA ALA A 48 -2.93 -4.92 -15.01
C ALA A 48 -3.30 -5.33 -13.57
N ASP A 49 -4.59 -5.60 -13.34
CA ASP A 49 -5.09 -6.04 -12.03
C ASP A 49 -4.93 -7.57 -11.84
N LEU A 50 -4.81 -8.30 -12.93
CA LEU A 50 -4.61 -9.76 -12.97
C LEU A 50 -3.87 -10.15 -14.23
N ILE A 51 -3.05 -11.19 -14.15
CA ILE A 51 -2.35 -11.81 -15.28
C ILE A 51 -2.85 -13.25 -15.46
N LEU A 52 -3.29 -13.59 -16.65
CA LEU A 52 -3.52 -14.96 -17.09
C LEU A 52 -2.32 -15.36 -17.94
N LEU A 53 -1.55 -16.35 -17.52
CA LEU A 53 -0.24 -16.68 -18.08
C LEU A 53 -0.20 -18.12 -18.57
N ASP A 54 -0.01 -18.32 -19.87
CA ASP A 54 0.29 -19.65 -20.39
C ASP A 54 1.69 -20.10 -19.98
N LEU A 55 1.82 -21.35 -19.59
CA LEU A 55 3.12 -21.96 -19.26
C LEU A 55 3.93 -22.36 -20.47
N VAL A 56 3.26 -22.73 -21.57
CA VAL A 56 3.91 -23.30 -22.75
C VAL A 56 3.94 -22.24 -23.84
N MET A 57 5.02 -21.47 -23.88
CA MET A 57 5.24 -20.44 -24.88
C MET A 57 6.64 -20.60 -25.49
N PRO A 58 6.85 -20.21 -26.76
CA PRO A 58 8.17 -20.25 -27.40
C PRO A 58 9.12 -19.21 -26.76
N ARG A 59 10.42 -19.51 -26.80
CA ARG A 59 11.53 -18.66 -26.33
C ARG A 59 11.61 -18.49 -24.82
N MET A 60 10.53 -18.10 -24.17
CA MET A 60 10.43 -17.92 -22.71
C MET A 60 9.21 -18.66 -22.21
N THR A 61 9.39 -19.61 -21.32
CA THR A 61 8.29 -20.33 -20.68
C THR A 61 7.53 -19.42 -19.73
N GLY A 62 6.25 -19.72 -19.46
CA GLY A 62 5.49 -18.97 -18.48
C GLY A 62 6.07 -19.06 -17.06
N MET A 63 6.78 -20.14 -16.73
CA MET A 63 7.49 -20.26 -15.46
C MET A 63 8.65 -19.27 -15.33
N GLU A 64 9.45 -19.10 -16.38
CA GLU A 64 10.53 -18.10 -16.44
C GLU A 64 9.94 -16.69 -16.37
N CYS A 65 8.87 -16.43 -17.14
CA CYS A 65 8.17 -15.15 -17.10
C CYS A 65 7.65 -14.82 -15.69
N LEU A 66 7.02 -15.77 -14.99
CA LEU A 66 6.54 -15.59 -13.62
C LEU A 66 7.69 -15.27 -12.67
N ALA A 67 8.80 -15.99 -12.77
CA ALA A 67 9.98 -15.75 -11.93
C ALA A 67 10.56 -14.35 -12.16
N GLU A 68 10.68 -13.91 -13.42
CA GLU A 68 11.19 -12.57 -13.76
C GLU A 68 10.24 -11.46 -13.30
N LEU A 69 8.90 -11.62 -13.45
CA LEU A 69 7.92 -10.69 -12.93
C LEU A 69 8.07 -10.52 -11.40
N ARG A 70 8.24 -11.62 -10.67
CA ARG A 70 8.44 -11.58 -9.21
C ARG A 70 9.79 -10.94 -8.83
N ALA A 71 10.86 -11.24 -9.56
CA ALA A 71 12.17 -10.61 -9.37
C ALA A 71 12.14 -9.10 -9.66
N ALA A 72 11.32 -8.65 -10.61
CA ALA A 72 11.07 -7.23 -10.90
C ALA A 72 10.15 -6.54 -9.88
N GLY A 73 9.67 -7.24 -8.84
CA GLY A 73 8.80 -6.67 -7.81
C GLY A 73 7.32 -6.54 -8.21
N VAL A 74 6.90 -7.17 -9.31
CA VAL A 74 5.49 -7.20 -9.74
C VAL A 74 4.71 -8.10 -8.80
N THR A 75 3.78 -7.53 -8.03
CA THR A 75 2.92 -8.23 -7.07
C THR A 75 1.55 -8.59 -7.62
N THR A 76 1.25 -8.17 -8.86
CA THR A 76 -0.02 -8.49 -9.54
C THR A 76 -0.29 -9.99 -9.48
N PRO A 77 -1.54 -10.42 -9.11
CA PRO A 77 -1.91 -11.83 -9.08
C PRO A 77 -1.74 -12.47 -10.46
N VAL A 78 -1.20 -13.70 -10.48
CA VAL A 78 -0.99 -14.48 -11.69
C VAL A 78 -1.76 -15.78 -11.57
N ILE A 79 -2.64 -16.05 -12.53
CA ILE A 79 -3.25 -17.37 -12.72
C ILE A 79 -2.56 -18.02 -13.91
N VAL A 80 -2.05 -19.20 -13.69
CA VAL A 80 -1.31 -19.96 -14.69
C VAL A 80 -2.28 -20.84 -15.50
N LEU A 81 -2.13 -20.83 -16.82
CA LEU A 81 -2.83 -21.74 -17.75
C LEU A 81 -1.85 -22.81 -18.23
N THR A 82 -2.21 -24.08 -18.16
CA THR A 82 -1.34 -25.18 -18.56
C THR A 82 -2.08 -26.28 -19.31
N ALA A 83 -1.45 -26.84 -20.33
CA ALA A 83 -1.97 -28.03 -21.00
C ALA A 83 -1.70 -29.32 -20.20
N ASN A 84 -0.80 -29.29 -19.21
CA ASN A 84 -0.41 -30.46 -18.43
C ASN A 84 -0.71 -30.25 -16.94
N ALA A 85 -1.56 -31.10 -16.39
CA ALA A 85 -1.98 -31.12 -14.99
C ALA A 85 -1.00 -31.88 -14.06
N GLY A 86 0.24 -32.10 -14.45
CA GLY A 86 1.23 -32.78 -13.59
C GLY A 86 1.38 -32.08 -12.26
N VAL A 87 1.28 -32.83 -11.15
CA VAL A 87 1.36 -32.31 -9.78
C VAL A 87 2.62 -31.47 -9.59
N ASP A 88 3.76 -31.91 -10.14
CA ASP A 88 5.03 -31.21 -10.03
C ASP A 88 5.01 -29.83 -10.69
N THR A 89 4.35 -29.70 -11.84
CA THR A 89 4.23 -28.41 -12.56
C THR A 89 3.39 -27.42 -11.76
N VAL A 90 2.27 -27.89 -11.21
CA VAL A 90 1.37 -27.09 -10.38
C VAL A 90 2.08 -26.61 -9.12
N VAL A 91 2.75 -27.52 -8.40
CA VAL A 91 3.49 -27.19 -7.17
C VAL A 91 4.56 -26.14 -7.46
N LYS A 92 5.34 -26.32 -8.53
CA LYS A 92 6.37 -25.34 -8.94
C LYS A 92 5.77 -23.97 -9.27
N ALA A 93 4.64 -23.92 -9.98
CA ALA A 93 3.97 -22.66 -10.29
C ALA A 93 3.50 -21.93 -9.04
N MET A 94 2.88 -22.65 -8.09
CA MET A 94 2.45 -22.07 -6.82
C MET A 94 3.64 -21.60 -5.97
N GLN A 95 4.73 -22.36 -5.91
CA GLN A 95 5.96 -21.96 -5.21
C GLN A 95 6.65 -20.75 -5.86
N ALA A 96 6.53 -20.61 -7.20
CA ALA A 96 7.03 -19.44 -7.92
C ALA A 96 6.15 -18.19 -7.75
N GLY A 97 5.03 -18.30 -7.02
CA GLY A 97 4.15 -17.18 -6.70
C GLY A 97 2.95 -17.01 -7.64
N ALA A 98 2.52 -18.07 -8.32
CA ALA A 98 1.21 -18.10 -8.93
C ALA A 98 0.14 -18.16 -7.84
N GLN A 99 -0.98 -17.49 -8.06
CA GLN A 99 -2.11 -17.47 -7.13
C GLN A 99 -3.08 -18.63 -7.35
N ASP A 100 -3.22 -19.07 -8.60
CA ASP A 100 -4.05 -20.22 -9.00
C ASP A 100 -3.54 -20.79 -10.32
N PHE A 101 -4.08 -21.96 -10.70
CA PHE A 101 -3.79 -22.58 -11.99
C PHE A 101 -5.04 -23.20 -12.61
N PHE A 102 -5.07 -23.24 -13.94
CA PHE A 102 -6.12 -23.93 -14.70
C PHE A 102 -5.51 -24.82 -15.77
N VAL A 103 -6.14 -25.97 -15.94
CA VAL A 103 -5.79 -26.92 -17.00
C VAL A 103 -6.61 -26.58 -18.23
N LYS A 104 -5.94 -26.42 -19.37
CA LYS A 104 -6.58 -26.22 -20.68
C LYS A 104 -7.20 -27.53 -21.20
N PRO A 105 -8.41 -27.51 -21.82
CA PRO A 105 -9.25 -26.34 -22.02
C PRO A 105 -9.99 -25.91 -20.75
N VAL A 106 -9.99 -24.60 -20.47
CA VAL A 106 -10.69 -24.06 -19.31
C VAL A 106 -12.10 -23.62 -19.71
N SER A 107 -13.12 -24.02 -18.94
CA SER A 107 -14.48 -23.54 -19.16
C SER A 107 -14.64 -22.07 -18.74
N ALA A 108 -15.55 -21.36 -19.39
CA ALA A 108 -15.84 -19.96 -19.09
C ALA A 108 -16.16 -19.76 -17.60
N ASP A 109 -17.04 -20.61 -17.03
CA ASP A 109 -17.44 -20.52 -15.62
C ASP A 109 -16.24 -20.68 -14.67
N ARG A 110 -15.36 -21.67 -14.93
CA ARG A 110 -14.17 -21.89 -14.11
C ARG A 110 -13.19 -20.73 -14.20
N LEU A 111 -12.99 -20.19 -15.41
CA LEU A 111 -12.15 -19.02 -15.62
C LEU A 111 -12.67 -17.84 -14.80
N MET A 112 -13.97 -17.57 -14.86
CA MET A 112 -14.60 -16.46 -14.19
C MET A 112 -14.55 -16.60 -12.66
N VAL A 113 -14.79 -17.79 -12.14
CA VAL A 113 -14.65 -18.05 -10.69
C VAL A 113 -13.24 -17.75 -10.22
N GLY A 114 -12.21 -18.21 -10.94
CA GLY A 114 -10.83 -17.95 -10.56
C GLY A 114 -10.43 -16.48 -10.67
N VAL A 115 -10.79 -15.81 -11.76
CA VAL A 115 -10.53 -14.37 -11.94
C VAL A 115 -11.17 -13.56 -10.83
N THR A 116 -12.45 -13.82 -10.53
CA THR A 116 -13.17 -13.12 -9.46
C THR A 116 -12.54 -13.36 -8.09
N ASN A 117 -12.18 -14.61 -7.79
CA ASN A 117 -11.55 -14.96 -6.51
C ASN A 117 -10.17 -14.31 -6.36
N ALA A 118 -9.34 -14.33 -7.41
CA ALA A 118 -8.02 -13.72 -7.40
C ALA A 118 -8.10 -12.21 -7.15
N LEU A 119 -8.97 -11.51 -7.86
CA LEU A 119 -9.18 -10.06 -7.67
C LEU A 119 -9.77 -9.72 -6.30
N ARG A 120 -10.67 -10.58 -5.78
CA ARG A 120 -11.25 -10.42 -4.45
C ARG A 120 -10.20 -10.59 -3.35
N LEU A 121 -9.35 -11.62 -3.46
CA LEU A 121 -8.29 -11.89 -2.48
C LEU A 121 -7.31 -10.72 -2.41
N THR A 122 -6.82 -10.24 -3.55
CA THR A 122 -5.93 -9.07 -3.62
C THR A 122 -6.56 -7.83 -2.98
N ARG A 123 -7.87 -7.60 -3.20
CA ARG A 123 -8.59 -6.50 -2.56
C ARG A 123 -8.65 -6.65 -1.05
N LEU A 124 -8.92 -7.86 -0.55
CA LEU A 124 -8.98 -8.15 0.89
C LEU A 124 -7.61 -8.00 1.55
N GLU A 125 -6.55 -8.47 0.92
CA GLU A 125 -5.17 -8.31 1.41
C GLU A 125 -4.77 -6.83 1.50
N ALA A 126 -5.09 -6.04 0.49
CA ALA A 126 -4.88 -4.59 0.51
C ALA A 126 -5.69 -3.91 1.64
N GLU A 127 -6.94 -4.30 1.85
CA GLU A 127 -7.79 -3.77 2.92
C GLU A 127 -7.28 -4.17 4.31
N VAL A 128 -6.90 -5.43 4.52
CA VAL A 128 -6.26 -5.89 5.76
C VAL A 128 -4.96 -5.13 6.01
N GLY A 129 -4.11 -4.97 5.01
CA GLY A 129 -2.89 -4.19 5.11
C GLY A 129 -3.16 -2.73 5.52
N ARG A 130 -4.19 -2.10 4.94
CA ARG A 130 -4.64 -0.74 5.27
C ARG A 130 -5.17 -0.67 6.71
N LEU A 131 -6.01 -1.61 7.11
CA LEU A 131 -6.57 -1.66 8.47
C LEU A 131 -5.50 -1.91 9.53
N THR A 132 -4.55 -2.80 9.25
CA THR A 132 -3.42 -3.09 10.14
C THR A 132 -2.52 -1.87 10.31
N LYS A 133 -2.17 -1.17 9.20
CA LYS A 133 -1.43 0.10 9.26
C LYS A 133 -2.18 1.14 10.07
N ARG A 134 -3.49 1.26 9.88
CA ARG A 134 -4.35 2.19 10.62
C ARG A 134 -4.44 1.84 12.11
N ALA A 135 -4.60 0.56 12.45
CA ALA A 135 -4.61 0.07 13.84
C ALA A 135 -3.27 0.29 14.55
N GLN A 136 -2.16 0.24 13.80
CA GLN A 136 -0.81 0.55 14.30
C GLN A 136 -0.51 2.05 14.33
N GLY A 137 -1.47 2.92 14.03
CA GLY A 137 -1.27 4.37 13.95
C GLY A 137 -0.39 4.82 12.77
N ARG A 138 -0.07 3.93 11.85
CA ARG A 138 0.75 4.21 10.66
C ARG A 138 -0.13 4.71 9.52
N ALA A 139 -0.53 5.98 9.60
CA ALA A 139 -1.13 6.66 8.46
C ALA A 139 -0.08 6.85 7.36
N SER A 140 -0.47 6.72 6.09
CA SER A 140 0.39 7.04 4.95
C SER A 140 -0.20 8.19 4.13
N PHE A 141 0.61 8.80 3.25
CA PHE A 141 0.11 9.83 2.34
C PHE A 141 -0.92 9.29 1.33
N ASP A 142 -0.93 7.97 1.08
CA ASP A 142 -1.92 7.32 0.20
C ASP A 142 -3.29 7.24 0.86
N ASP A 143 -3.35 7.28 2.21
CA ASP A 143 -4.60 7.26 2.96
C ASP A 143 -5.29 8.64 2.99
N LEU A 144 -4.62 9.72 2.54
CA LEU A 144 -5.17 11.07 2.49
C LEU A 144 -6.20 11.20 1.36
N VAL A 145 -7.40 11.62 1.72
CA VAL A 145 -8.49 11.87 0.76
C VAL A 145 -8.20 13.14 -0.03
N GLY A 146 -8.39 13.07 -1.33
CA GLY A 146 -8.26 14.19 -2.25
C GLY A 146 -7.12 14.02 -3.26
N ASP A 147 -7.45 14.29 -4.55
CA ASP A 147 -6.53 14.20 -5.69
C ASP A 147 -6.38 15.53 -6.45
N GLY A 148 -6.86 16.63 -5.86
CA GLY A 148 -6.70 17.97 -6.41
C GLY A 148 -5.22 18.41 -6.43
N PRO A 149 -4.87 19.44 -7.24
CA PRO A 149 -3.48 19.91 -7.37
C PRO A 149 -2.84 20.28 -6.04
N ALA A 150 -3.59 20.92 -5.15
CA ALA A 150 -3.12 21.33 -3.82
C ALA A 150 -2.77 20.10 -2.94
N MET A 151 -3.62 19.07 -2.93
CA MET A 151 -3.38 17.86 -2.14
C MET A 151 -2.21 17.05 -2.70
N ARG A 152 -2.05 16.98 -4.03
CA ARG A 152 -0.87 16.36 -4.65
C ARG A 152 0.43 17.05 -4.24
N LEU A 153 0.42 18.39 -4.17
CA LEU A 153 1.56 19.17 -3.69
C LEU A 153 1.87 18.83 -2.22
N VAL A 154 0.85 18.79 -1.35
CA VAL A 154 0.99 18.40 0.08
C VAL A 154 1.57 17.01 0.21
N LYS A 155 1.03 16.02 -0.52
CA LYS A 155 1.55 14.64 -0.52
C LYS A 155 3.01 14.58 -0.97
N SER A 156 3.38 15.31 -2.02
CA SER A 156 4.76 15.37 -2.55
C SER A 156 5.74 16.01 -1.56
N LEU A 157 5.38 17.19 -1.02
CA LEU A 157 6.20 17.90 -0.03
C LEU A 157 6.35 17.08 1.25
N GLY A 158 5.26 16.51 1.77
CA GLY A 158 5.24 15.69 2.96
C GLY A 158 6.11 14.43 2.81
N SER A 159 6.00 13.72 1.69
CA SER A 159 6.83 12.52 1.44
C SER A 159 8.32 12.82 1.38
N ARG A 160 8.71 14.01 0.93
CA ARG A 160 10.13 14.47 0.97
C ARG A 160 10.54 14.86 2.39
N ALA A 161 9.69 15.60 3.10
CA ALA A 161 9.95 16.01 4.48
C ALA A 161 10.09 14.82 5.44
N ALA A 162 9.29 13.77 5.23
CA ALA A 162 9.34 12.54 6.02
C ALA A 162 10.72 11.84 6.01
N LYS A 163 11.52 12.05 4.97
CA LYS A 163 12.89 11.50 4.82
C LYS A 163 13.97 12.34 5.53
N SER A 164 13.57 13.42 6.19
CA SER A 164 14.49 14.33 6.90
C SER A 164 14.16 14.39 8.38
N THR A 165 15.11 14.92 9.17
CA THR A 165 14.96 15.13 10.62
C THR A 165 14.63 16.57 11.01
N ILE A 166 14.37 17.43 10.01
CA ILE A 166 14.05 18.83 10.26
C ILE A 166 12.64 18.99 10.86
N PRO A 167 12.40 19.99 11.70
CA PRO A 167 11.06 20.35 12.14
C PRO A 167 10.17 20.73 10.97
N VAL A 168 8.90 20.28 10.97
CA VAL A 168 7.93 20.57 9.93
C VAL A 168 6.79 21.39 10.50
N LEU A 169 6.54 22.56 9.93
CA LEU A 169 5.38 23.39 10.26
C LEU A 169 4.22 23.05 9.31
N ILE A 170 3.08 22.68 9.87
CA ILE A 170 1.84 22.39 9.14
C ILE A 170 0.86 23.54 9.40
N THR A 171 0.53 24.32 8.36
CA THR A 171 -0.40 25.42 8.45
C THR A 171 -1.71 25.12 7.71
N GLY A 172 -2.82 25.61 8.23
CA GLY A 172 -4.15 25.45 7.64
C GLY A 172 -5.25 25.76 8.64
N GLU A 173 -6.47 25.94 8.14
CA GLU A 173 -7.67 26.20 8.93
C GLU A 173 -7.94 25.07 9.95
N SER A 174 -8.79 25.37 10.95
CA SER A 174 -9.22 24.32 11.90
C SER A 174 -10.04 23.26 11.16
N GLY A 175 -9.83 21.98 11.53
CA GLY A 175 -10.59 20.85 10.97
C GLY A 175 -10.13 20.35 9.59
N VAL A 176 -9.17 21.00 8.89
CA VAL A 176 -8.70 20.55 7.56
C VAL A 176 -7.85 19.28 7.57
N GLY A 177 -7.56 18.69 8.73
CA GLY A 177 -6.84 17.43 8.86
C GLY A 177 -5.33 17.56 9.11
N LYS A 178 -4.86 18.63 9.77
CA LYS A 178 -3.44 18.83 10.11
C LYS A 178 -2.82 17.61 10.83
N GLU A 179 -3.54 17.06 11.82
CA GLU A 179 -3.07 15.86 12.54
C GLU A 179 -2.95 14.64 11.63
N VAL A 180 -3.87 14.47 10.66
CA VAL A 180 -3.81 13.35 9.72
C VAL A 180 -2.55 13.43 8.85
N ILE A 181 -2.18 14.65 8.43
CA ILE A 181 -0.92 14.91 7.69
C ILE A 181 0.29 14.63 8.58
N ALA A 182 0.27 15.06 9.85
CA ALA A 182 1.36 14.80 10.81
C ALA A 182 1.57 13.28 11.03
N ARG A 183 0.48 12.53 11.15
CA ARG A 183 0.53 11.06 11.25
C ARG A 183 1.04 10.41 9.96
N ALA A 184 0.66 10.92 8.79
CA ALA A 184 1.18 10.44 7.51
C ALA A 184 2.68 10.73 7.35
N LEU A 185 3.15 11.89 7.78
CA LEU A 185 4.58 12.25 7.85
C LEU A 185 5.35 11.24 8.72
N HIS A 186 4.87 11.00 9.94
CA HIS A 186 5.48 10.03 10.84
C HIS A 186 5.48 8.62 10.25
N GLY A 187 4.34 8.16 9.69
CA GLY A 187 4.21 6.84 9.10
C GLY A 187 5.09 6.62 7.87
N ALA A 188 5.46 7.69 7.14
CA ALA A 188 6.37 7.65 5.99
C ALA A 188 7.85 7.87 6.35
N SER A 189 8.17 8.13 7.62
CA SER A 189 9.53 8.39 8.10
C SER A 189 10.24 7.12 8.57
N ASP A 190 11.57 7.19 8.71
CA ASP A 190 12.39 6.14 9.31
C ASP A 190 12.02 5.86 10.79
N ARG A 191 11.22 6.75 11.40
CA ARG A 191 10.72 6.65 12.77
C ARG A 191 9.30 6.07 12.86
N SER A 192 8.74 5.54 11.79
CA SER A 192 7.36 5.02 11.71
C SER A 192 7.02 3.93 12.73
N GLY A 193 8.04 3.21 13.24
CA GLY A 193 7.89 2.21 14.30
C GLY A 193 8.12 2.74 15.73
N LYS A 194 8.36 4.05 15.88
CA LYS A 194 8.64 4.72 17.14
C LYS A 194 7.40 5.47 17.65
N PRO A 195 7.38 5.96 18.90
CA PRO A 195 6.23 6.69 19.43
C PRO A 195 5.84 7.92 18.60
N PHE A 196 4.53 8.13 18.43
CA PHE A 196 3.96 9.38 17.95
C PHE A 196 3.12 9.99 19.07
N VAL A 197 3.62 11.08 19.66
CA VAL A 197 2.97 11.76 20.76
C VAL A 197 2.31 13.03 20.24
N ALA A 198 0.99 13.14 20.35
CA ALA A 198 0.23 14.33 19.98
C ALA A 198 -0.16 15.11 21.24
N VAL A 199 0.03 16.43 21.20
CA VAL A 199 -0.34 17.35 22.26
C VAL A 199 -1.11 18.52 21.65
N ASN A 200 -2.33 18.77 22.11
CA ASN A 200 -3.04 20.00 21.76
C ASN A 200 -2.65 21.09 22.76
N CYS A 201 -1.91 22.11 22.30
CA CYS A 201 -1.39 23.18 23.13
C CYS A 201 -2.49 24.10 23.66
N GLY A 202 -3.56 24.32 22.89
CA GLY A 202 -4.71 25.12 23.30
C GLY A 202 -5.54 24.51 24.43
N ALA A 203 -5.42 23.18 24.63
CA ALA A 203 -6.12 22.49 25.73
C ALA A 203 -5.30 22.43 27.04
N LEU A 204 -4.04 22.91 27.06
CA LEU A 204 -3.19 22.84 28.23
C LEU A 204 -3.47 23.99 29.19
N PRO A 205 -3.62 23.71 30.52
CA PRO A 205 -3.66 24.77 31.51
C PRO A 205 -2.32 25.54 31.55
N VAL A 206 -2.37 26.87 31.43
CA VAL A 206 -1.19 27.75 31.34
C VAL A 206 -0.13 27.46 32.40
N ASN A 207 -0.56 27.23 33.64
CA ASN A 207 0.31 26.95 34.78
C ASN A 207 0.95 25.54 34.78
N LEU A 208 0.54 24.64 33.87
CA LEU A 208 1.03 23.26 33.78
C LEU A 208 1.75 22.95 32.48
N ILE A 209 1.79 23.87 31.51
CA ILE A 209 2.36 23.67 30.17
C ILE A 209 3.79 23.14 30.27
N GLU A 210 4.66 23.82 31.00
CA GLU A 210 6.07 23.40 31.14
C GLU A 210 6.19 22.02 31.79
N SER A 211 5.39 21.77 32.81
CA SER A 211 5.37 20.48 33.51
C SER A 211 4.89 19.33 32.60
N ILE A 212 3.88 19.58 31.80
CA ILE A 212 3.34 18.57 30.82
C ILE A 212 4.35 18.33 29.70
N LEU A 213 4.93 19.38 29.14
CA LEU A 213 5.82 19.26 28.00
C LEU A 213 7.21 18.70 28.41
N PHE A 214 7.81 19.20 29.46
CA PHE A 214 9.19 18.88 29.85
C PHE A 214 9.29 17.93 31.05
N GLY A 215 8.19 17.75 31.79
CA GLY A 215 8.15 16.93 32.99
C GLY A 215 8.58 17.70 34.25
N HIS A 216 8.48 17.05 35.41
CA HIS A 216 8.89 17.60 36.69
C HIS A 216 9.36 16.51 37.64
N GLU A 217 10.21 16.90 38.60
CA GLU A 217 10.57 16.05 39.72
C GLU A 217 9.49 16.11 40.80
N LYS A 218 9.42 15.08 41.64
CA LYS A 218 8.53 15.06 42.80
C LYS A 218 8.83 16.27 43.71
N GLY A 219 7.79 17.02 44.06
CA GLY A 219 7.89 18.20 44.94
C GLY A 219 8.27 19.51 44.23
N ALA A 220 8.32 19.54 42.89
CA ALA A 220 8.69 20.75 42.14
C ALA A 220 7.67 21.91 42.29
N PHE A 221 6.39 21.60 42.57
CA PHE A 221 5.33 22.58 42.87
C PHE A 221 4.25 21.96 43.76
N THR A 222 3.35 22.80 44.31
CA THR A 222 2.21 22.32 45.08
C THR A 222 1.28 21.46 44.24
N GLY A 223 1.31 20.15 44.53
CA GLY A 223 0.56 19.12 43.72
C GLY A 223 1.44 18.18 42.93
N ALA A 224 2.75 18.39 42.87
CA ALA A 224 3.71 17.47 42.25
C ALA A 224 3.98 16.25 43.16
N VAL A 225 3.01 15.33 43.25
CA VAL A 225 3.06 14.16 44.15
C VAL A 225 4.07 13.12 43.64
N GLU A 226 4.21 12.99 42.31
CA GLU A 226 5.08 12.02 41.61
C GLU A 226 5.94 12.71 40.55
N LYS A 227 7.04 12.07 40.19
CA LYS A 227 7.87 12.49 39.06
C LYS A 227 7.16 12.20 37.74
N THR A 228 7.16 13.15 36.80
CA THR A 228 6.59 12.99 35.44
C THR A 228 7.66 13.24 34.37
N LEU A 229 7.73 12.35 33.37
CA LEU A 229 8.77 12.42 32.32
C LEU A 229 8.58 13.56 31.32
N GLY A 230 7.36 14.03 31.12
CA GLY A 230 7.02 15.02 30.09
C GLY A 230 6.94 14.47 28.66
N LYS A 231 6.18 15.19 27.82
CA LYS A 231 5.82 14.74 26.45
C LYS A 231 7.02 14.70 25.50
N PHE A 232 8.02 15.56 25.69
CA PHE A 232 9.26 15.51 24.90
C PHE A 232 10.04 14.21 25.13
N ARG A 233 10.14 13.73 26.36
CA ARG A 233 10.78 12.45 26.67
C ARG A 233 9.95 11.26 26.26
N GLU A 234 8.62 11.36 26.35
CA GLU A 234 7.70 10.33 25.90
C GLU A 234 7.81 10.10 24.39
N ALA A 235 8.12 11.16 23.61
CA ALA A 235 8.32 11.12 22.18
C ALA A 235 9.76 10.77 21.76
N ASP A 236 10.66 10.46 22.68
CA ASP A 236 12.07 10.25 22.38
C ASP A 236 12.30 9.14 21.33
N GLY A 237 13.16 9.44 20.37
CA GLY A 237 13.40 8.59 19.20
C GLY A 237 12.27 8.53 18.19
N GLY A 238 11.10 9.13 18.48
CA GLY A 238 9.90 9.15 17.66
C GLY A 238 9.57 10.53 17.08
N ALA A 239 8.31 10.95 17.21
CA ALA A 239 7.82 12.25 16.78
C ALA A 239 6.89 12.88 17.82
N LEU A 240 7.06 14.17 18.08
CA LEU A 240 6.15 14.99 18.87
C LEU A 240 5.38 15.91 17.93
N PHE A 241 4.06 15.83 17.96
CA PHE A 241 3.16 16.72 17.24
C PHE A 241 2.53 17.71 18.21
N LEU A 242 2.84 18.99 18.04
CA LEU A 242 2.27 20.09 18.82
C LEU A 242 1.18 20.75 17.97
N ASP A 243 -0.09 20.45 18.25
CA ASP A 243 -1.23 21.10 17.61
C ASP A 243 -1.52 22.44 18.29
N GLU A 244 -1.99 23.41 17.50
CA GLU A 244 -2.32 24.76 18.00
C GLU A 244 -1.18 25.44 18.75
N ILE A 245 0.06 25.27 18.23
CA ILE A 245 1.27 25.80 18.89
C ILE A 245 1.23 27.32 19.11
N GLY A 246 0.44 28.07 18.29
CA GLY A 246 0.24 29.50 18.45
C GLY A 246 -0.53 29.90 19.70
N GLU A 247 -1.20 28.97 20.38
CA GLU A 247 -1.94 29.22 21.62
C GLU A 247 -1.04 29.14 22.87
N LEU A 248 0.24 28.78 22.71
CA LEU A 248 1.19 28.80 23.82
C LEU A 248 1.45 30.26 24.23
N PRO A 249 1.46 30.57 25.55
CA PRO A 249 1.83 31.90 26.06
C PRO A 249 3.27 32.24 25.67
N LEU A 250 3.50 33.50 25.34
CA LEU A 250 4.83 34.05 25.04
C LEU A 250 5.66 34.20 26.32
#